data_c77b9e690c0a5b2352e1418ec1b1b07e
#
_entry.id   c77b9e690c0a5b2352e1418ec1b1b07e
#
_cell.length_a   1.000
_cell.length_b   1.000
_cell.length_c   1.000
_cell.angle_alpha   90.00
_cell.angle_beta   90.00
_cell.angle_gamma   90.00
#
_symmetry.space_group_name_H-M   'P 1'
#
loop_
_entity.id
_entity.type
_entity.pdbx_description
1 polymer ?
#
loop_
_entity_poly.entity_id
_entity_poly.type
_entity_poly.pdbx_seq_one_letter_code
_entity_poly.pdbx_strand_id
1 'polypeptide(L)'
;APILSFTAQEIWQALPSPKEGERDEFVFTNVWFDGLEKLPESSKLNSAFWSQILLVKTEVNKALELARTDKVVGKALEADVKLYATTDLAELINKLGEELRFLLITSGATVHTVTEAPKGISATDLPNLWVSVAASTGTKCERCWFA
;
A
#
# COMPACT_ATOMS: atom_id res chain seq x y z
N ALA A 1 14.11 -14.00 12.49
CA ALA A 1 14.44 -15.20 13.29
C ALA A 1 13.54 -15.35 14.53
N PRO A 2 13.28 -14.34 15.38
CA PRO A 2 12.53 -14.54 16.63
C PRO A 2 11.08 -14.97 16.45
N ILE A 3 10.46 -14.73 15.31
CA ILE A 3 9.05 -15.09 15.06
C ILE A 3 8.93 -16.37 14.22
N LEU A 4 9.71 -16.48 13.16
CA LEU A 4 9.69 -17.62 12.20
C LEU A 4 11.03 -18.35 12.27
N SER A 5 11.32 -19.02 13.39
CA SER A 5 12.64 -19.55 13.68
C SER A 5 13.16 -20.53 12.62
N PHE A 6 12.39 -21.56 12.30
CA PHE A 6 12.82 -22.55 11.32
C PHE A 6 12.86 -22.01 9.90
N THR A 7 11.83 -21.29 9.48
CA THR A 7 11.78 -20.65 8.17
C THR A 7 12.89 -19.63 7.99
N ALA A 8 13.22 -18.86 9.04
CA ALA A 8 14.34 -17.91 9.01
C ALA A 8 15.68 -18.62 8.80
N GLN A 9 15.90 -19.79 9.41
CA GLN A 9 17.09 -20.59 9.20
C GLN A 9 17.17 -21.16 7.77
N GLU A 10 16.07 -21.68 7.24
CA GLU A 10 16.01 -22.17 5.85
C GLU A 10 16.32 -21.03 4.85
N ILE A 11 15.71 -19.86 5.03
CA ILE A 11 16.00 -18.69 4.20
C ILE A 11 17.49 -18.30 4.34
N TRP A 12 18.01 -18.29 5.57
CA TRP A 12 19.41 -17.94 5.85
C TRP A 12 20.38 -18.83 5.10
N GLN A 13 20.12 -20.14 5.06
CA GLN A 13 20.95 -21.10 4.34
C GLN A 13 20.83 -20.96 2.80
N ALA A 14 19.65 -20.56 2.30
CA ALA A 14 19.41 -20.37 0.88
C ALA A 14 19.94 -19.02 0.33
N LEU A 15 20.21 -18.04 1.19
CA LEU A 15 20.77 -16.77 0.76
C LEU A 15 22.21 -16.96 0.24
N PRO A 16 22.59 -16.30 -0.88
CA PRO A 16 23.96 -16.31 -1.36
C PRO A 16 24.89 -15.71 -0.30
N SER A 17 25.99 -16.38 -0.03
CA SER A 17 27.02 -15.86 0.87
C SER A 17 27.90 -14.87 0.12
N PRO A 18 28.18 -13.68 0.66
CA PRO A 18 29.04 -12.71 -0.02
C PRO A 18 30.47 -13.24 -0.19
N LYS A 19 31.01 -13.96 0.81
CA LYS A 19 32.27 -14.69 0.72
C LYS A 19 32.24 -15.88 1.69
N GLU A 20 33.11 -16.86 1.44
CA GLU A 20 33.25 -18.01 2.31
C GLU A 20 33.73 -17.57 3.69
N GLY A 21 32.99 -17.94 4.75
CA GLY A 21 33.29 -17.58 6.14
C GLY A 21 32.81 -16.20 6.62
N GLU A 22 32.17 -15.39 5.78
CA GLU A 22 31.64 -14.07 6.18
C GLU A 22 30.25 -14.16 6.85
N ARG A 23 29.62 -15.34 6.85
CA ARG A 23 28.30 -15.52 7.42
C ARG A 23 28.28 -16.70 8.38
N ASP A 24 27.71 -16.48 9.55
CA ASP A 24 27.51 -17.55 10.52
C ASP A 24 26.64 -18.67 9.95
N GLU A 25 26.87 -19.89 10.37
CA GLU A 25 26.08 -21.07 9.97
C GLU A 25 24.61 -20.92 10.37
N PHE A 26 24.36 -20.31 11.52
CA PHE A 26 23.01 -20.15 12.06
C PHE A 26 22.58 -18.68 12.13
N VAL A 27 21.34 -18.40 11.69
CA VAL A 27 20.75 -17.07 11.80
C VAL A 27 20.60 -16.60 13.26
N PHE A 28 20.54 -17.54 14.20
CA PHE A 28 20.35 -17.26 15.63
C PHE A 28 21.59 -16.70 16.32
N THR A 29 22.78 -16.92 15.75
CA THR A 29 24.03 -16.38 16.27
C THR A 29 24.30 -14.95 15.81
N ASN A 30 23.49 -14.47 14.86
CA ASN A 30 23.61 -13.11 14.38
C ASN A 30 22.82 -12.11 15.24
N VAL A 31 23.35 -10.92 15.36
CA VAL A 31 22.69 -9.78 16.01
C VAL A 31 21.71 -9.12 15.06
N TRP A 32 20.75 -8.35 15.59
CA TRP A 32 19.91 -7.50 14.79
C TRP A 32 20.75 -6.49 14.01
N PHE A 33 20.35 -6.27 12.77
CA PHE A 33 20.86 -5.16 12.00
C PHE A 33 20.36 -3.85 12.62
N ASP A 34 21.26 -3.02 13.11
CA ASP A 34 21.00 -1.74 13.77
C ASP A 34 21.33 -0.52 12.87
N GLY A 35 21.82 -0.79 11.66
CA GLY A 35 22.18 0.24 10.68
C GLY A 35 20.99 0.85 9.92
N LEU A 36 19.75 0.63 10.37
CA LEU A 36 18.58 1.28 9.77
C LEU A 36 18.49 2.72 10.26
N GLU A 37 18.70 3.65 9.35
CA GLU A 37 18.52 5.07 9.63
C GLU A 37 17.05 5.45 9.71
N LYS A 38 16.74 6.40 10.60
CA LYS A 38 15.41 7.01 10.63
C LYS A 38 15.22 7.86 9.39
N LEU A 39 14.01 7.79 8.83
CA LEU A 39 13.63 8.63 7.70
C LEU A 39 13.75 10.11 8.12
N PRO A 40 14.55 10.94 7.41
CA PRO A 40 14.70 12.35 7.74
C PRO A 40 13.35 13.09 7.68
N GLU A 41 13.10 13.99 8.62
CA GLU A 41 11.89 14.82 8.62
C GLU A 41 11.80 15.72 7.38
N SER A 42 12.95 16.13 6.83
CA SER A 42 13.05 16.88 5.57
C SER A 42 12.69 16.06 4.31
N SER A 43 12.54 14.75 4.45
CA SER A 43 12.12 13.91 3.32
C SER A 43 10.71 14.27 2.87
N LYS A 44 10.48 14.28 1.55
CA LYS A 44 9.14 14.47 0.96
C LYS A 44 8.15 13.38 1.41
N LEU A 45 8.66 12.19 1.73
CA LEU A 45 7.90 11.02 2.20
C LEU A 45 8.27 10.69 3.65
N ASN A 46 8.20 11.67 4.52
CA ASN A 46 8.53 11.54 5.95
C ASN A 46 7.44 10.78 6.74
N SER A 47 7.65 10.61 8.03
CA SER A 47 6.71 9.89 8.91
C SER A 47 5.31 10.52 8.95
N ALA A 48 5.21 11.85 8.91
CA ALA A 48 3.92 12.54 8.88
C ALA A 48 3.16 12.26 7.57
N PHE A 49 3.87 12.28 6.44
CA PHE A 49 3.30 11.87 5.15
C PHE A 49 2.73 10.46 5.22
N TRP A 50 3.52 9.48 5.68
CA TRP A 50 3.07 8.08 5.77
C TRP A 50 1.90 7.90 6.71
N SER A 51 1.85 8.63 7.82
CA SER A 51 0.71 8.60 8.74
C SER A 51 -0.59 9.02 8.04
N GLN A 52 -0.56 10.08 7.24
CA GLN A 52 -1.73 10.52 6.47
C GLN A 52 -2.12 9.53 5.38
N ILE A 53 -1.15 8.99 4.65
CA ILE A 53 -1.40 7.99 3.60
C ILE A 53 -2.00 6.70 4.17
N LEU A 54 -1.60 6.27 5.36
CA LEU A 54 -2.19 5.11 6.02
C LEU A 54 -3.65 5.34 6.43
N LEU A 55 -4.04 6.57 6.80
CA LEU A 55 -5.44 6.91 7.01
C LEU A 55 -6.24 6.83 5.71
N VAL A 56 -5.72 7.39 4.62
CA VAL A 56 -6.33 7.25 3.28
C VAL A 56 -6.52 5.78 2.91
N LYS A 57 -5.48 4.95 3.09
CA LYS A 57 -5.55 3.50 2.83
C LYS A 57 -6.64 2.83 3.66
N THR A 58 -6.80 3.21 4.92
CA THR A 58 -7.84 2.68 5.79
C THR A 58 -9.24 2.93 5.23
N GLU A 59 -9.50 4.15 4.76
CA GLU A 59 -10.79 4.51 4.16
C GLU A 59 -11.04 3.79 2.83
N VAL A 60 -10.00 3.66 2.01
CA VAL A 60 -10.09 2.87 0.77
C VAL A 60 -10.41 1.41 1.06
N ASN A 61 -9.78 0.81 2.07
CA ASN A 61 -10.07 -0.57 2.45
C ASN A 61 -11.53 -0.74 2.90
N LYS A 62 -12.10 0.22 3.66
CA LYS A 62 -13.52 0.20 4.01
C LYS A 62 -14.41 0.24 2.78
N ALA A 63 -14.10 1.12 1.81
CA ALA A 63 -14.86 1.23 0.57
C ALA A 63 -14.76 -0.05 -0.29
N LEU A 64 -13.58 -0.68 -0.34
CA LEU A 64 -13.36 -1.96 -1.04
C LEU A 64 -14.16 -3.10 -0.39
N GLU A 65 -14.22 -3.17 0.94
CA GLU A 65 -15.02 -4.19 1.63
C GLU A 65 -16.53 -3.99 1.44
N LEU A 66 -17.02 -2.74 1.39
CA LEU A 66 -18.40 -2.46 1.02
C LEU A 66 -18.71 -2.90 -0.42
N ALA A 67 -17.87 -2.52 -1.38
CA ALA A 67 -18.00 -2.91 -2.78
C ALA A 67 -17.96 -4.43 -2.98
N ARG A 68 -17.17 -5.14 -2.16
CA ARG A 68 -17.12 -6.61 -2.14
C ARG A 68 -18.39 -7.22 -1.56
N THR A 69 -18.95 -6.65 -0.49
CA THR A 69 -20.22 -7.07 0.10
C THR A 69 -21.38 -6.89 -0.89
N ASP A 70 -21.37 -5.78 -1.62
CA ASP A 70 -22.35 -5.44 -2.64
C ASP A 70 -22.11 -6.20 -3.97
N LYS A 71 -21.07 -7.07 -4.02
CA LYS A 71 -20.68 -7.85 -5.20
C LYS A 71 -20.32 -7.01 -6.43
N VAL A 72 -19.90 -5.77 -6.23
CA VAL A 72 -19.37 -4.90 -7.29
C VAL A 72 -17.99 -5.37 -7.74
N VAL A 73 -17.17 -5.84 -6.80
CA VAL A 73 -15.83 -6.41 -7.05
C VAL A 73 -15.67 -7.73 -6.31
N GLY A 74 -14.90 -8.66 -6.88
CA GLY A 74 -14.57 -9.92 -6.24
C GLY A 74 -13.33 -9.80 -5.34
N LYS A 75 -12.30 -9.15 -5.83
CA LYS A 75 -11.01 -8.94 -5.16
C LYS A 75 -10.54 -7.50 -5.37
N ALA A 76 -9.73 -7.00 -4.44
CA ALA A 76 -9.15 -5.66 -4.57
C ALA A 76 -8.31 -5.48 -5.85
N LEU A 77 -7.61 -6.54 -6.29
CA LEU A 77 -6.83 -6.55 -7.54
C LEU A 77 -7.70 -6.51 -8.82
N GLU A 78 -9.01 -6.56 -8.70
CA GLU A 78 -9.99 -6.44 -9.80
C GLU A 78 -10.74 -5.09 -9.71
N ALA A 79 -10.29 -4.19 -8.85
CA ALA A 79 -10.93 -2.92 -8.57
C ALA A 79 -10.14 -1.73 -9.12
N ASP A 80 -10.85 -0.78 -9.68
CA ASP A 80 -10.39 0.57 -9.95
C ASP A 80 -10.95 1.51 -8.90
N VAL A 81 -10.06 2.23 -8.22
CA VAL A 81 -10.39 3.16 -7.15
C VAL A 81 -10.23 4.60 -7.64
N LYS A 82 -11.25 5.42 -7.42
CA LYS A 82 -11.20 6.86 -7.64
C LYS A 82 -11.25 7.57 -6.30
N LEU A 83 -10.20 8.31 -5.99
CA LEU A 83 -10.10 9.15 -4.81
C LEU A 83 -10.46 10.57 -5.18
N TYR A 84 -11.43 11.14 -4.51
CA TYR A 84 -11.79 12.54 -4.63
C TYR A 84 -11.35 13.23 -3.33
N ALA A 85 -10.51 14.21 -3.46
CA ALA A 85 -9.91 14.88 -2.31
C ALA A 85 -9.81 16.39 -2.53
N THR A 86 -9.82 17.16 -1.43
CA THR A 86 -9.50 18.58 -1.51
C THR A 86 -8.05 18.80 -1.93
N THR A 87 -7.73 19.98 -2.40
CA THR A 87 -6.42 20.32 -2.99
C THR A 87 -5.24 19.81 -2.16
N ASP A 88 -5.20 20.14 -0.87
CA ASP A 88 -4.08 19.77 0.01
C ASP A 88 -3.90 18.25 0.13
N LEU A 89 -5.00 17.53 0.30
CA LEU A 89 -4.97 16.08 0.42
C LEU A 89 -4.66 15.41 -0.93
N ALA A 90 -5.19 15.95 -2.02
CA ALA A 90 -4.90 15.47 -3.38
C ALA A 90 -3.42 15.64 -3.73
N GLU A 91 -2.82 16.79 -3.43
CA GLU A 91 -1.38 17.03 -3.62
C GLU A 91 -0.52 16.08 -2.79
N LEU A 92 -0.94 15.80 -1.55
CA LEU A 92 -0.26 14.83 -0.69
C LEU A 92 -0.29 13.43 -1.31
N ILE A 93 -1.46 12.95 -1.73
CA ILE A 93 -1.63 11.61 -2.32
C ILE A 93 -0.88 11.51 -3.66
N ASN A 94 -0.92 12.55 -4.48
CA ASN A 94 -0.27 12.59 -5.79
C ASN A 94 1.27 12.49 -5.72
N LYS A 95 1.89 12.69 -4.54
CA LYS A 95 3.33 12.42 -4.37
C LYS A 95 3.71 10.96 -4.62
N LEU A 96 2.76 10.04 -4.53
CA LEU A 96 2.95 8.61 -4.81
C LEU A 96 2.86 8.30 -6.31
N GLY A 97 2.18 9.12 -7.11
CA GLY A 97 1.99 8.86 -8.53
C GLY A 97 1.45 7.46 -8.80
N GLU A 98 2.08 6.73 -9.71
CA GLU A 98 1.71 5.35 -10.07
C GLU A 98 1.85 4.32 -8.94
N GLU A 99 2.67 4.61 -7.92
CA GLU A 99 2.86 3.74 -6.76
C GLU A 99 1.60 3.66 -5.87
N LEU A 100 0.66 4.59 -6.02
CA LEU A 100 -0.56 4.64 -5.25
C LEU A 100 -1.37 3.35 -5.40
N ARG A 101 -1.53 2.81 -6.62
CA ARG A 101 -2.27 1.57 -6.87
C ARG A 101 -1.62 0.36 -6.18
N PHE A 102 -0.29 0.32 -6.11
CA PHE A 102 0.42 -0.76 -5.41
C PHE A 102 0.26 -0.65 -3.90
N LEU A 103 0.28 0.55 -3.36
CA LEU A 103 0.00 0.79 -1.95
C LEU A 103 -1.42 0.35 -1.56
N LEU A 104 -2.40 0.65 -2.42
CA LEU A 104 -3.81 0.28 -2.23
C LEU A 104 -4.10 -1.18 -2.58
N ILE A 105 -3.20 -1.84 -3.31
CA ILE A 105 -3.35 -3.22 -3.82
C ILE A 105 -4.57 -3.32 -4.75
N THR A 106 -4.70 -2.37 -5.67
CA THR A 106 -5.81 -2.27 -6.64
C THR A 106 -5.29 -2.23 -8.07
N SER A 107 -6.10 -2.58 -9.07
CA SER A 107 -5.70 -2.53 -10.47
C SER A 107 -5.43 -1.11 -10.93
N GLY A 108 -6.27 -0.19 -10.56
CA GLY A 108 -6.12 1.23 -10.84
C GLY A 108 -6.40 2.09 -9.61
N ALA A 109 -5.72 3.23 -9.53
CA ALA A 109 -5.98 4.26 -8.53
C ALA A 109 -5.81 5.63 -9.18
N THR A 110 -6.83 6.47 -9.13
CA THR A 110 -6.79 7.82 -9.68
C THR A 110 -7.21 8.83 -8.62
N VAL A 111 -6.59 10.00 -8.65
CA VAL A 111 -6.86 11.10 -7.71
C VAL A 111 -7.50 12.25 -8.47
N HIS A 112 -8.64 12.71 -7.99
CA HIS A 112 -9.37 13.85 -8.52
C HIS A 112 -9.44 14.94 -7.47
N THR A 113 -8.94 16.12 -7.80
CA THR A 113 -9.06 17.28 -6.92
C THR A 113 -10.47 17.85 -7.02
N VAL A 114 -11.12 18.03 -5.89
CA VAL A 114 -12.48 18.56 -5.79
C VAL A 114 -12.56 19.63 -4.70
N THR A 115 -13.47 20.56 -4.86
CA THR A 115 -13.77 21.61 -3.85
C THR A 115 -14.94 21.23 -2.94
N GLU A 116 -15.81 20.35 -3.44
CA GLU A 116 -17.04 19.91 -2.76
C GLU A 116 -17.24 18.41 -2.95
N ALA A 117 -18.07 17.83 -2.08
CA ALA A 117 -18.42 16.42 -2.14
C ALA A 117 -19.02 16.04 -3.51
N PRO A 118 -18.49 15.04 -4.21
CA PRO A 118 -19.06 14.58 -5.46
C PRO A 118 -20.46 13.99 -5.24
N LYS A 119 -21.37 14.27 -6.14
CA LYS A 119 -22.74 13.74 -6.06
C LYS A 119 -22.75 12.22 -6.15
N GLY A 120 -23.43 11.56 -5.23
CA GLY A 120 -23.63 10.11 -5.24
C GLY A 120 -22.45 9.31 -4.71
N ILE A 121 -21.43 9.95 -4.14
CA ILE A 121 -20.32 9.29 -3.48
C ILE A 121 -20.41 9.56 -1.98
N SER A 122 -20.40 8.48 -1.18
CA SER A 122 -20.46 8.58 0.27
C SER A 122 -19.20 9.22 0.84
N ALA A 123 -19.37 10.04 1.88
CA ALA A 123 -18.25 10.56 2.64
C ALA A 123 -17.53 9.43 3.36
N THR A 124 -16.21 9.58 3.54
CA THR A 124 -15.41 8.71 4.41
C THR A 124 -15.32 9.29 5.82
N ASP A 125 -14.79 8.52 6.78
CA ASP A 125 -14.50 9.04 8.12
C ASP A 125 -13.33 10.03 8.11
N LEU A 126 -12.49 10.00 7.07
CA LEU A 126 -11.43 10.98 6.87
C LEU A 126 -12.00 12.23 6.19
N PRO A 127 -11.98 13.41 6.85
CA PRO A 127 -12.45 14.65 6.26
C PRO A 127 -11.77 14.95 4.92
N ASN A 128 -12.53 15.51 3.98
CA ASN A 128 -12.01 15.92 2.67
C ASN A 128 -11.60 14.78 1.74
N LEU A 129 -12.04 13.56 2.03
CA LEU A 129 -11.82 12.39 1.19
C LEU A 129 -13.15 11.70 0.88
N TRP A 130 -13.34 11.37 -0.39
CA TRP A 130 -14.44 10.52 -0.89
C TRP A 130 -13.85 9.44 -1.78
N VAL A 131 -14.38 8.24 -1.70
CA VAL A 131 -13.85 7.07 -2.40
C VAL A 131 -14.97 6.44 -3.24
N SER A 132 -14.66 6.17 -4.49
CA SER A 132 -15.51 5.39 -5.38
C SER A 132 -14.75 4.16 -5.83
N VAL A 133 -15.40 3.01 -5.79
CA VAL A 133 -14.83 1.72 -6.21
C VAL A 133 -15.69 1.18 -7.36
N ALA A 134 -15.03 0.74 -8.41
CA ALA A 134 -15.66 0.07 -9.55
C ALA A 134 -14.86 -1.17 -9.93
N ALA A 135 -15.49 -2.13 -10.61
CA ALA A 135 -14.75 -3.23 -11.22
C ALA A 135 -13.86 -2.69 -12.34
N SER A 136 -12.61 -3.15 -12.39
CA SER A 136 -11.72 -2.82 -13.49
C SER A 136 -12.22 -3.44 -14.80
N THR A 137 -12.04 -2.71 -15.89
CA THR A 137 -12.36 -3.18 -17.25
C THR A 137 -11.15 -3.81 -17.95
N GLY A 138 -10.00 -3.85 -17.26
CA GLY A 138 -8.78 -4.43 -17.78
C GLY A 138 -8.84 -5.96 -17.89
N THR A 139 -7.92 -6.51 -18.67
CA THR A 139 -7.74 -7.96 -18.75
C THR A 139 -6.78 -8.40 -17.64
N LYS A 140 -7.23 -9.34 -16.82
CA LYS A 140 -6.45 -9.85 -15.71
C LYS A 140 -5.11 -10.45 -16.19
N CYS A 141 -4.02 -9.95 -15.63
CA CYS A 141 -2.70 -10.49 -15.88
C CYS A 141 -2.53 -11.86 -15.21
N GLU A 142 -2.12 -12.87 -15.96
CA GLU A 142 -1.91 -14.23 -15.42
C GLU A 142 -0.76 -14.30 -14.40
N ARG A 143 0.18 -13.36 -14.46
CA ARG A 143 1.36 -13.34 -13.59
C ARG A 143 1.15 -12.55 -12.30
N CYS A 144 0.66 -11.32 -12.38
CA CYS A 144 0.55 -10.42 -11.23
C CYS A 144 -0.89 -10.24 -10.72
N TRP A 145 -1.87 -10.76 -11.45
CA TRP A 145 -3.30 -10.81 -11.11
C TRP A 145 -4.00 -9.44 -11.06
N PHE A 146 -3.33 -8.36 -11.44
CA PHE A 146 -3.97 -7.08 -11.70
C PHE A 146 -4.81 -7.16 -12.99
N ALA A 147 -5.96 -6.49 -13.00
CA ALA A 147 -6.80 -6.35 -14.19
C ALA A 147 -6.52 -5.02 -14.92
#